data_508c4f8a3939d36578f42b73d8c30ad4
#
_entry.id   508c4f8a3939d36578f42b73d8c30ad4
#
_cell.length_a   1.000
_cell.length_b   1.000
_cell.length_c   1.000
_cell.angle_alpha   90.00
_cell.angle_beta   90.00
_cell.angle_gamma   90.00
#
_symmetry.space_group_name_H-M   'P 1'
#
loop_
_entity.id
_entity.type
_entity.pdbx_description
1 polymer ?
#
loop_
_entity_poly.entity_id
_entity_poly.type
_entity_poly.pdbx_seq_one_letter_code
_entity_poly.pdbx_strand_id
1 'polypeptide(L)'
;MRIQLTVLAILLAAASAPAQQIAFTWDDVPSHGPLPAGEIRLGIGHKIIEAMQTAHLPPAFGFVNGAALEREPASAAVLTDWRDAGFPLGNHTWSHMNLNTASLADWEADVLKNEPVLEKYAAGSDWHWLRYPYLAEGDTPEKRTAARQFLAAHRYRVAAVTMSFGDYMWNEPYARCVAKGDTAAIEQLESSYLDAASNDADFRRAMSKALFGHDIPYVLLMHVGAFDAHMLPHLIGLYKNKGFSFVTLEDAEKDPFYQGSVDPSQAADPDLLEAAMQARGLPLPPRYKLTVDVNSLCR
;
A
#
# COMPACT_ATOMS: atom_id res chain seq x y z
N MET A 1 28.26 46.74 -47.80
CA MET A 1 28.63 45.70 -46.87
C MET A 1 27.42 45.45 -45.96
N ARG A 2 26.62 44.37 -46.22
CA ARG A 2 25.39 44.03 -45.43
C ARG A 2 25.79 43.01 -44.41
N ILE A 3 25.67 43.36 -43.12
CA ILE A 3 25.90 42.47 -42.01
C ILE A 3 24.60 41.69 -41.78
N GLN A 4 24.60 40.38 -42.02
CA GLN A 4 23.51 39.47 -41.62
C GLN A 4 23.70 39.09 -40.15
N LEU A 5 22.80 39.55 -39.30
CA LEU A 5 22.66 39.03 -37.91
C LEU A 5 21.94 37.70 -37.96
N THR A 6 22.67 36.63 -37.67
CA THR A 6 22.07 35.29 -37.42
C THR A 6 21.61 35.25 -35.98
N VAL A 7 20.29 35.25 -35.76
CA VAL A 7 19.67 35.04 -34.42
C VAL A 7 19.69 33.54 -34.15
N LEU A 8 20.53 33.10 -33.21
CA LEU A 8 20.56 31.73 -32.71
C LEU A 8 19.45 31.57 -31.69
N ALA A 9 18.36 30.92 -32.07
CA ALA A 9 17.29 30.54 -31.12
C ALA A 9 17.75 29.36 -30.30
N ILE A 10 18.07 29.60 -29.02
CA ILE A 10 18.33 28.54 -28.02
C ILE A 10 16.98 27.99 -27.58
N LEU A 11 16.60 26.81 -28.11
CA LEU A 11 15.52 26.01 -27.59
C LEU A 11 15.94 25.46 -26.19
N LEU A 12 15.52 26.11 -25.13
CA LEU A 12 15.54 25.51 -23.79
C LEU A 12 14.56 24.34 -23.81
N ALA A 13 15.07 23.11 -23.95
CA ALA A 13 14.31 21.93 -23.60
C ALA A 13 14.02 22.02 -22.08
N ALA A 14 12.79 22.37 -21.72
CA ALA A 14 12.32 22.21 -20.35
C ALA A 14 12.40 20.71 -20.03
N ALA A 15 13.43 20.29 -19.29
CA ALA A 15 13.44 18.97 -18.69
C ALA A 15 12.22 18.92 -17.77
N SER A 16 11.17 18.21 -18.18
CA SER A 16 10.06 17.89 -17.28
C SER A 16 10.66 17.16 -16.09
N ALA A 17 10.48 17.71 -14.89
CA ALA A 17 10.81 16.98 -13.68
C ALA A 17 10.11 15.59 -13.78
N PRO A 18 10.79 14.50 -13.43
CA PRO A 18 10.16 13.19 -13.47
C PRO A 18 8.88 13.26 -12.67
N ALA A 19 7.76 12.78 -13.25
CA ALA A 19 6.48 12.74 -12.58
C ALA A 19 6.65 11.91 -11.28
N GLN A 20 6.04 12.38 -10.20
CA GLN A 20 6.05 11.64 -8.95
C GLN A 20 5.35 10.30 -9.17
N GLN A 21 5.94 9.22 -8.70
CA GLN A 21 5.43 7.88 -8.96
C GLN A 21 4.83 7.29 -7.68
N ILE A 22 3.74 6.54 -7.82
CA ILE A 22 3.08 5.85 -6.73
C ILE A 22 2.59 4.47 -7.19
N ALA A 23 2.92 3.43 -6.44
CA ALA A 23 2.41 2.08 -6.62
C ALA A 23 1.34 1.80 -5.56
N PHE A 24 0.14 1.40 -5.99
CA PHE A 24 -0.91 0.91 -5.09
C PHE A 24 -0.65 -0.53 -4.73
N THR A 25 -0.75 -0.86 -3.44
CA THR A 25 -0.71 -2.23 -2.91
C THR A 25 -1.83 -2.42 -1.91
N TRP A 26 -2.38 -3.64 -1.84
CA TRP A 26 -3.59 -3.95 -1.09
C TRP A 26 -3.34 -5.05 -0.09
N ASP A 27 -3.49 -4.76 1.19
CA ASP A 27 -3.37 -5.73 2.26
C ASP A 27 -4.76 -6.35 2.58
N ASP A 28 -4.77 -7.46 3.30
CA ASP A 28 -5.95 -8.16 3.80
C ASP A 28 -6.90 -8.68 2.71
N VAL A 29 -6.37 -9.13 1.57
CA VAL A 29 -7.20 -9.87 0.60
C VAL A 29 -7.66 -11.20 1.22
N PRO A 30 -8.97 -11.55 1.21
CA PRO A 30 -10.04 -11.06 0.34
C PRO A 30 -10.77 -9.81 0.84
N SER A 31 -10.75 -9.45 2.10
CA SER A 31 -11.37 -8.22 2.59
C SER A 31 -11.07 -7.95 4.06
N HIS A 32 -10.87 -6.68 4.38
CA HIS A 32 -10.63 -6.11 5.70
C HIS A 32 -11.93 -5.60 6.35
N GLY A 33 -11.98 -5.71 7.69
CA GLY A 33 -12.97 -5.04 8.52
C GLY A 33 -14.41 -5.55 8.42
N PRO A 34 -15.33 -4.90 9.15
CA PRO A 34 -16.75 -5.21 9.08
C PRO A 34 -17.36 -4.73 7.77
N LEU A 35 -18.38 -5.45 7.31
CA LEU A 35 -19.13 -5.11 6.11
C LEU A 35 -20.32 -4.22 6.46
N PRO A 36 -20.62 -3.17 5.69
CA PRO A 36 -21.89 -2.49 5.74
C PRO A 36 -23.07 -3.43 5.43
N ALA A 37 -24.24 -3.11 5.94
CA ALA A 37 -25.45 -3.91 5.67
C ALA A 37 -25.71 -4.04 4.15
N GLY A 38 -25.87 -5.28 3.69
CA GLY A 38 -26.09 -5.61 2.29
C GLY A 38 -24.84 -5.75 1.43
N GLU A 39 -23.65 -5.46 1.96
CA GLU A 39 -22.39 -5.69 1.25
C GLU A 39 -21.86 -7.11 1.49
N ILE A 40 -21.18 -7.65 0.49
CA ILE A 40 -20.45 -8.93 0.57
C ILE A 40 -19.00 -8.72 0.14
N ARG A 41 -18.07 -9.56 0.62
CA ARG A 41 -16.63 -9.43 0.33
C ARG A 41 -16.34 -9.40 -1.17
N LEU A 42 -17.03 -10.28 -1.93
CA LEU A 42 -16.89 -10.32 -3.38
C LEU A 42 -17.27 -8.99 -4.04
N GLY A 43 -18.35 -8.35 -3.59
CA GLY A 43 -18.77 -7.05 -4.09
C GLY A 43 -17.76 -5.94 -3.82
N ILE A 44 -17.10 -5.97 -2.66
CA ILE A 44 -16.01 -5.03 -2.31
C ILE A 44 -14.81 -5.24 -3.23
N GLY A 45 -14.35 -6.49 -3.39
CA GLY A 45 -13.26 -6.83 -4.30
C GLY A 45 -13.54 -6.37 -5.73
N HIS A 46 -14.75 -6.62 -6.25
CA HIS A 46 -15.16 -6.17 -7.59
C HIS A 46 -15.10 -4.65 -7.74
N LYS A 47 -15.63 -3.89 -6.77
CA LYS A 47 -15.60 -2.41 -6.82
C LYS A 47 -14.17 -1.88 -6.87
N ILE A 48 -13.25 -2.45 -6.11
CA ILE A 48 -11.83 -2.07 -6.12
C ILE A 48 -11.20 -2.40 -7.48
N ILE A 49 -11.39 -3.62 -7.98
CA ILE A 49 -10.87 -4.06 -9.28
C ILE A 49 -11.40 -3.16 -10.41
N GLU A 50 -12.71 -2.92 -10.44
CA GLU A 50 -13.37 -2.07 -11.45
C GLU A 50 -12.83 -0.63 -11.42
N ALA A 51 -12.65 -0.06 -10.23
CA ALA A 51 -12.11 1.29 -10.08
C ALA A 51 -10.67 1.38 -10.59
N MET A 52 -9.82 0.40 -10.28
CA MET A 52 -8.45 0.35 -10.77
C MET A 52 -8.38 0.18 -12.29
N GLN A 53 -9.19 -0.71 -12.87
CA GLN A 53 -9.27 -0.93 -14.31
C GLN A 53 -9.80 0.29 -15.05
N THR A 54 -10.88 0.92 -14.55
CA THR A 54 -11.46 2.14 -15.12
C THR A 54 -10.47 3.30 -15.12
N ALA A 55 -9.66 3.40 -14.09
CA ALA A 55 -8.63 4.43 -13.99
C ALA A 55 -7.34 4.08 -14.75
N HIS A 56 -7.26 2.89 -15.36
CA HIS A 56 -6.08 2.34 -16.04
C HIS A 56 -4.85 2.30 -15.13
N LEU A 57 -5.03 1.91 -13.87
CA LEU A 57 -3.90 1.68 -12.97
C LEU A 57 -3.08 0.48 -13.47
N PRO A 58 -1.74 0.52 -13.30
CA PRO A 58 -0.91 -0.66 -13.47
C PRO A 58 -1.32 -1.79 -12.53
N PRO A 59 -0.93 -3.04 -12.80
CA PRO A 59 -1.19 -4.16 -11.91
C PRO A 59 -0.77 -3.86 -10.48
N ALA A 60 -1.69 -4.06 -9.53
CA ALA A 60 -1.50 -3.80 -8.11
C ALA A 60 -1.48 -5.10 -7.31
N PHE A 61 -0.47 -5.30 -6.47
CA PHE A 61 -0.39 -6.47 -5.60
C PHE A 61 -1.51 -6.50 -4.56
N GLY A 62 -2.11 -7.69 -4.39
CA GLY A 62 -2.97 -8.01 -3.27
C GLY A 62 -2.28 -9.01 -2.34
N PHE A 63 -2.12 -8.68 -1.06
CA PHE A 63 -1.48 -9.53 -0.06
C PHE A 63 -2.54 -10.32 0.72
N VAL A 64 -2.43 -11.66 0.67
CA VAL A 64 -3.50 -12.59 1.04
C VAL A 64 -3.32 -13.12 2.46
N ASN A 65 -4.41 -13.13 3.24
CA ASN A 65 -4.54 -13.86 4.49
C ASN A 65 -5.44 -15.09 4.31
N GLY A 66 -4.86 -16.27 4.20
CA GLY A 66 -5.59 -17.50 3.90
C GLY A 66 -6.62 -17.92 4.96
N ALA A 67 -6.42 -17.54 6.23
CA ALA A 67 -7.39 -17.84 7.30
C ALA A 67 -8.77 -17.23 7.03
N ALA A 68 -8.88 -16.16 6.25
CA ALA A 68 -10.16 -15.60 5.85
C ALA A 68 -10.98 -16.57 4.99
N LEU A 69 -10.31 -17.38 4.16
CA LEU A 69 -10.94 -18.36 3.27
C LEU A 69 -11.49 -19.59 4.05
N GLU A 70 -10.87 -19.94 5.18
CA GLU A 70 -11.44 -20.98 6.06
C GLU A 70 -12.76 -20.51 6.70
N ARG A 71 -12.80 -19.25 7.14
CA ARG A 71 -13.98 -18.67 7.77
C ARG A 71 -15.13 -18.43 6.79
N GLU A 72 -14.81 -18.03 5.55
CA GLU A 72 -15.77 -17.69 4.50
C GLU A 72 -15.25 -18.20 3.14
N PRO A 73 -15.43 -19.52 2.83
CA PRO A 73 -14.88 -20.11 1.59
C PRO A 73 -15.33 -19.42 0.30
N ALA A 74 -16.52 -18.83 0.27
CA ALA A 74 -17.04 -18.10 -0.89
C ALA A 74 -16.19 -16.84 -1.21
N SER A 75 -15.50 -16.28 -0.24
CA SER A 75 -14.63 -15.10 -0.44
C SER A 75 -13.38 -15.41 -1.29
N ALA A 76 -13.06 -16.69 -1.50
CA ALA A 76 -11.99 -17.10 -2.39
C ALA A 76 -12.19 -16.62 -3.85
N ALA A 77 -13.42 -16.33 -4.25
CA ALA A 77 -13.71 -15.76 -5.56
C ALA A 77 -13.01 -14.40 -5.78
N VAL A 78 -12.79 -13.61 -4.71
CA VAL A 78 -12.03 -12.35 -4.80
C VAL A 78 -10.62 -12.58 -5.32
N LEU A 79 -9.95 -13.66 -4.88
CA LEU A 79 -8.60 -14.00 -5.33
C LEU A 79 -8.59 -14.36 -6.82
N THR A 80 -9.59 -15.12 -7.26
CA THR A 80 -9.76 -15.48 -8.68
C THR A 80 -9.97 -14.23 -9.52
N ASP A 81 -10.89 -13.36 -9.13
CA ASP A 81 -11.22 -12.13 -9.87
C ASP A 81 -10.02 -11.16 -9.90
N TRP A 82 -9.25 -11.08 -8.80
CA TRP A 82 -8.01 -10.31 -8.73
C TRP A 82 -7.00 -10.77 -9.78
N ARG A 83 -6.82 -12.08 -9.89
CA ARG A 83 -5.92 -12.70 -10.88
C ARG A 83 -6.44 -12.56 -12.30
N ASP A 84 -7.73 -12.76 -12.53
CA ASP A 84 -8.38 -12.62 -13.86
C ASP A 84 -8.30 -11.18 -14.36
N ALA A 85 -8.29 -10.21 -13.45
CA ALA A 85 -8.01 -8.80 -13.75
C ALA A 85 -6.54 -8.50 -14.11
N GLY A 86 -5.65 -9.49 -13.99
CA GLY A 86 -4.22 -9.36 -14.26
C GLY A 86 -3.40 -8.83 -13.08
N PHE A 87 -3.99 -8.75 -11.88
CA PHE A 87 -3.32 -8.25 -10.70
C PHE A 87 -2.60 -9.38 -9.95
N PRO A 88 -1.36 -9.17 -9.48
CA PRO A 88 -0.60 -10.18 -8.75
C PRO A 88 -1.11 -10.36 -7.31
N LEU A 89 -0.85 -11.54 -6.74
CA LEU A 89 -1.06 -11.86 -5.34
C LEU A 89 0.27 -12.13 -4.63
N GLY A 90 0.36 -11.78 -3.35
CA GLY A 90 1.49 -12.02 -2.48
C GLY A 90 1.07 -12.54 -1.11
N ASN A 91 2.03 -12.85 -0.26
CA ASN A 91 1.83 -13.43 1.07
C ASN A 91 1.67 -12.34 2.13
N HIS A 92 0.59 -12.43 2.93
CA HIS A 92 0.37 -11.56 4.11
C HIS A 92 0.26 -12.39 5.39
N THR A 93 0.94 -13.54 5.43
CA THR A 93 0.81 -14.62 6.40
C THR A 93 -0.60 -15.23 6.44
N TRP A 94 -0.73 -16.42 7.01
CA TRP A 94 -2.03 -17.10 7.07
C TRP A 94 -3.03 -16.37 7.93
N SER A 95 -2.64 -16.04 9.17
CA SER A 95 -3.53 -15.49 10.19
C SER A 95 -3.36 -14.00 10.46
N HIS A 96 -2.61 -13.28 9.61
CA HIS A 96 -2.20 -11.88 9.84
C HIS A 96 -1.35 -11.76 11.13
N MET A 97 -0.38 -12.66 11.30
CA MET A 97 0.40 -12.77 12.53
C MET A 97 1.43 -11.63 12.67
N ASN A 98 1.42 -10.97 13.83
CA ASN A 98 2.34 -9.88 14.14
C ASN A 98 3.69 -10.45 14.64
N LEU A 99 4.77 -10.30 13.86
CA LEU A 99 6.10 -10.81 14.20
C LEU A 99 6.67 -10.14 15.46
N ASN A 100 6.30 -8.90 15.78
CA ASN A 100 6.82 -8.24 16.99
C ASN A 100 6.31 -8.91 18.28
N THR A 101 5.17 -9.61 18.24
CA THR A 101 4.56 -10.24 19.41
C THR A 101 4.55 -11.76 19.37
N ALA A 102 4.66 -12.36 18.20
CA ALA A 102 4.74 -13.81 18.01
C ALA A 102 6.17 -14.33 18.20
N SER A 103 6.31 -15.64 18.44
CA SER A 103 7.62 -16.27 18.30
C SER A 103 8.01 -16.32 16.80
N LEU A 104 9.31 -16.34 16.53
CA LEU A 104 9.80 -16.46 15.14
C LEU A 104 9.28 -17.76 14.49
N ALA A 105 9.36 -18.87 15.20
CA ALA A 105 8.93 -20.18 14.68
C ALA A 105 7.43 -20.24 14.35
N ASP A 106 6.57 -19.63 15.17
CA ASP A 106 5.14 -19.57 14.89
C ASP A 106 4.85 -18.70 13.65
N TRP A 107 5.56 -17.57 13.53
CA TRP A 107 5.43 -16.68 12.39
C TRP A 107 5.92 -17.35 11.08
N GLU A 108 7.06 -18.03 11.11
CA GLU A 108 7.58 -18.82 9.97
C GLU A 108 6.55 -19.89 9.53
N ALA A 109 5.99 -20.61 10.50
CA ALA A 109 4.94 -21.59 10.21
C ALA A 109 3.68 -20.95 9.61
N ASP A 110 3.31 -19.74 10.04
CA ASP A 110 2.16 -18.98 9.54
C ASP A 110 2.40 -18.49 8.10
N VAL A 111 3.62 -18.08 7.76
CA VAL A 111 4.02 -17.75 6.37
C VAL A 111 3.86 -18.97 5.47
N LEU A 112 4.45 -20.12 5.86
CA LEU A 112 4.42 -21.36 5.05
C LEU A 112 2.99 -21.93 4.94
N LYS A 113 2.18 -21.81 5.98
CA LYS A 113 0.77 -22.27 5.95
C LYS A 113 -0.03 -21.55 4.86
N ASN A 114 0.35 -20.32 4.48
CA ASN A 114 -0.33 -19.55 3.46
C ASN A 114 0.07 -19.92 2.02
N GLU A 115 1.23 -20.56 1.81
CA GLU A 115 1.75 -20.88 0.49
C GLU A 115 0.81 -21.72 -0.39
N PRO A 116 0.13 -22.78 0.12
CA PRO A 116 -0.81 -23.55 -0.70
C PRO A 116 -1.97 -22.72 -1.28
N VAL A 117 -2.37 -21.66 -0.60
CA VAL A 117 -3.38 -20.72 -1.13
C VAL A 117 -2.80 -19.94 -2.32
N LEU A 118 -1.59 -19.44 -2.18
CA LEU A 118 -0.91 -18.69 -3.25
C LEU A 118 -0.56 -19.60 -4.43
N GLU A 119 -0.07 -20.81 -4.19
CA GLU A 119 0.17 -21.82 -5.25
C GLU A 119 -1.10 -22.07 -6.07
N LYS A 120 -2.26 -22.15 -5.40
CA LYS A 120 -3.55 -22.39 -6.05
C LYS A 120 -4.05 -21.18 -6.85
N TYR A 121 -4.08 -20.00 -6.23
CA TYR A 121 -4.74 -18.83 -6.81
C TYR A 121 -3.80 -17.92 -7.60
N ALA A 122 -2.50 -17.94 -7.33
CA ALA A 122 -1.49 -17.17 -8.04
C ALA A 122 -0.64 -17.99 -9.00
N ALA A 123 -1.09 -19.19 -9.39
CA ALA A 123 -0.39 -20.06 -10.32
C ALA A 123 0.04 -19.32 -11.60
N GLY A 124 1.29 -19.56 -12.04
CA GLY A 124 1.83 -18.91 -13.24
C GLY A 124 2.34 -17.49 -13.05
N SER A 125 2.31 -16.95 -11.81
CA SER A 125 2.94 -15.67 -11.46
C SER A 125 3.92 -15.84 -10.28
N ASP A 126 4.83 -14.88 -10.13
CA ASP A 126 5.72 -14.85 -8.98
C ASP A 126 5.00 -14.23 -7.78
N TRP A 127 4.53 -15.10 -6.88
CA TRP A 127 3.86 -14.74 -5.65
C TRP A 127 4.78 -14.65 -4.43
N HIS A 128 6.10 -14.87 -4.60
CA HIS A 128 7.07 -14.79 -3.50
C HIS A 128 7.35 -13.33 -3.10
N TRP A 129 6.29 -12.60 -2.85
CA TRP A 129 6.32 -11.30 -2.24
C TRP A 129 5.61 -11.37 -0.89
N LEU A 130 6.30 -10.91 0.17
CA LEU A 130 5.73 -10.86 1.51
C LEU A 130 5.49 -9.41 1.92
N ARG A 131 4.32 -9.13 2.43
CA ARG A 131 4.02 -7.94 3.22
C ARG A 131 3.87 -8.36 4.68
N TYR A 132 4.69 -7.77 5.55
CA TYR A 132 4.59 -8.00 6.98
C TYR A 132 3.27 -7.44 7.53
N PRO A 133 2.44 -8.26 8.23
CA PRO A 133 1.31 -7.73 8.99
C PRO A 133 1.74 -6.65 9.98
N TYR A 134 0.95 -5.57 10.06
CA TYR A 134 1.26 -4.40 10.90
C TYR A 134 2.57 -3.69 10.55
N LEU A 135 3.21 -4.00 9.43
CA LEU A 135 4.59 -3.60 9.10
C LEU A 135 5.58 -4.01 10.21
N ALA A 136 5.30 -5.12 10.89
CA ALA A 136 6.05 -5.63 12.04
C ALA A 136 7.15 -6.60 11.60
N GLU A 137 8.38 -6.11 11.49
CA GLU A 137 9.53 -6.86 10.96
C GLU A 137 10.36 -7.57 12.04
N GLY A 138 9.92 -7.53 13.30
CA GLY A 138 10.62 -8.07 14.47
C GLY A 138 10.95 -6.98 15.47
N ASP A 139 10.71 -7.25 16.76
CA ASP A 139 10.89 -6.33 17.88
C ASP A 139 12.37 -6.23 18.33
N THR A 140 13.23 -7.14 17.88
CA THR A 140 14.69 -7.09 18.11
C THR A 140 15.47 -7.24 16.81
N PRO A 141 16.72 -6.72 16.74
CA PRO A 141 17.59 -6.90 15.57
C PRO A 141 17.84 -8.36 15.23
N GLU A 142 17.97 -9.23 16.25
CA GLU A 142 18.20 -10.67 16.07
C GLU A 142 16.98 -11.35 15.43
N LYS A 143 15.76 -11.05 15.91
CA LYS A 143 14.53 -11.61 15.35
C LYS A 143 14.33 -11.12 13.92
N ARG A 144 14.55 -9.84 13.65
CA ARG A 144 14.49 -9.27 12.29
C ARG A 144 15.48 -9.97 11.36
N THR A 145 16.73 -10.13 11.78
CA THR A 145 17.75 -10.81 10.99
C THR A 145 17.36 -12.25 10.68
N ALA A 146 16.87 -12.99 11.68
CA ALA A 146 16.47 -14.39 11.48
C ALA A 146 15.24 -14.51 10.57
N ALA A 147 14.24 -13.64 10.71
CA ALA A 147 13.09 -13.60 9.80
C ALA A 147 13.50 -13.32 8.35
N ARG A 148 14.41 -12.38 8.14
CA ARG A 148 14.96 -12.07 6.80
C ARG A 148 15.73 -13.27 6.22
N GLN A 149 16.54 -13.96 7.02
CA GLN A 149 17.23 -15.18 6.58
C GLN A 149 16.25 -16.29 6.18
N PHE A 150 15.17 -16.48 6.94
CA PHE A 150 14.10 -17.39 6.58
C PHE A 150 13.45 -17.00 5.24
N LEU A 151 13.07 -15.73 5.06
CA LEU A 151 12.49 -15.25 3.81
C LEU A 151 13.41 -15.45 2.61
N ALA A 152 14.71 -15.13 2.77
CA ALA A 152 15.71 -15.35 1.71
C ALA A 152 15.83 -16.84 1.34
N ALA A 153 15.85 -17.74 2.34
CA ALA A 153 15.90 -19.19 2.12
C ALA A 153 14.67 -19.71 1.34
N HIS A 154 13.51 -19.07 1.53
CA HIS A 154 12.26 -19.38 0.83
C HIS A 154 12.03 -18.49 -0.42
N ARG A 155 13.05 -17.74 -0.87
CA ARG A 155 13.02 -16.90 -2.08
C ARG A 155 11.99 -15.77 -2.07
N TYR A 156 11.55 -15.35 -0.90
CA TYR A 156 10.67 -14.21 -0.77
C TYR A 156 11.42 -12.89 -1.02
N ARG A 157 10.69 -11.94 -1.56
CA ARG A 157 11.00 -10.50 -1.53
C ARG A 157 10.06 -9.82 -0.54
N VAL A 158 10.49 -8.73 0.03
CA VAL A 158 9.67 -7.93 0.94
C VAL A 158 9.05 -6.77 0.18
N ALA A 159 7.73 -6.64 0.26
CA ALA A 159 7.03 -5.49 -0.28
C ALA A 159 7.09 -4.35 0.75
N ALA A 160 7.93 -3.36 0.51
CA ALA A 160 8.11 -2.20 1.37
C ALA A 160 6.89 -1.27 1.36
N VAL A 161 6.81 -0.37 2.34
CA VAL A 161 5.78 0.67 2.42
C VAL A 161 6.43 2.01 2.74
N THR A 162 6.20 2.99 1.89
CA THR A 162 6.68 4.36 2.12
C THR A 162 5.57 5.39 2.26
N MET A 163 4.32 4.99 2.00
CA MET A 163 3.14 5.84 2.13
C MET A 163 1.98 5.05 2.74
N SER A 164 1.41 5.55 3.84
CA SER A 164 0.22 4.98 4.48
C SER A 164 -0.43 6.04 5.35
N PHE A 165 -1.70 6.32 5.10
CA PHE A 165 -2.49 7.27 5.89
C PHE A 165 -3.46 6.58 6.86
N GLY A 166 -3.41 5.23 6.97
CA GLY A 166 -4.24 4.46 7.89
C GLY A 166 -5.69 4.30 7.41
N ASP A 167 -5.88 4.09 6.11
CA ASP A 167 -7.16 3.93 5.41
C ASP A 167 -8.15 2.98 6.10
N TYR A 168 -7.67 1.90 6.72
CA TYR A 168 -8.49 0.92 7.44
C TYR A 168 -9.33 1.52 8.58
N MET A 169 -8.93 2.67 9.12
CA MET A 169 -9.63 3.29 10.27
C MET A 169 -11.05 3.76 9.93
N TRP A 170 -11.37 3.98 8.66
CA TRP A 170 -12.67 4.45 8.22
C TRP A 170 -13.70 3.33 7.96
N ASN A 171 -13.26 2.08 7.80
CA ASN A 171 -14.15 0.98 7.42
C ASN A 171 -15.23 0.68 8.48
N GLU A 172 -14.86 0.57 9.76
CA GLU A 172 -15.82 0.32 10.83
C GLU A 172 -16.78 1.50 11.07
N PRO A 173 -16.31 2.77 11.18
CA PRO A 173 -17.22 3.93 11.22
C PRO A 173 -18.18 3.99 10.05
N TYR A 174 -17.71 3.73 8.83
CA TYR A 174 -18.55 3.71 7.64
C TYR A 174 -19.66 2.66 7.74
N ALA A 175 -19.34 1.44 8.13
CA ALA A 175 -20.34 0.38 8.30
C ALA A 175 -21.42 0.77 9.34
N ARG A 176 -21.03 1.43 10.44
CA ARG A 176 -21.97 1.95 11.45
C ARG A 176 -22.85 3.08 10.89
N CYS A 177 -22.27 4.02 10.14
CA CYS A 177 -23.02 5.15 9.59
C CYS A 177 -24.01 4.68 8.50
N VAL A 178 -23.63 3.73 7.67
CA VAL A 178 -24.53 3.09 6.70
C VAL A 178 -25.70 2.42 7.41
N ALA A 179 -25.45 1.67 8.49
CA ALA A 179 -26.51 1.00 9.26
C ALA A 179 -27.50 1.99 9.91
N LYS A 180 -27.06 3.22 10.21
CA LYS A 180 -27.91 4.29 10.77
C LYS A 180 -28.53 5.19 9.70
N GLY A 181 -28.10 5.09 8.44
CA GLY A 181 -28.52 5.98 7.36
C GLY A 181 -28.05 7.44 7.56
N ASP A 182 -26.94 7.63 8.29
CA ASP A 182 -26.39 8.96 8.62
C ASP A 182 -25.49 9.47 7.48
N THR A 183 -26.11 10.06 6.46
CA THR A 183 -25.40 10.60 5.28
C THR A 183 -24.46 11.75 5.63
N ALA A 184 -24.81 12.60 6.60
CA ALA A 184 -23.95 13.72 7.00
C ALA A 184 -22.65 13.23 7.66
N ALA A 185 -22.72 12.16 8.46
CA ALA A 185 -21.52 11.55 9.03
C ALA A 185 -20.69 10.83 7.94
N ILE A 186 -21.32 10.23 6.93
CA ILE A 186 -20.61 9.62 5.78
C ILE A 186 -19.82 10.70 5.02
N GLU A 187 -20.43 11.86 4.72
CA GLU A 187 -19.75 12.99 4.08
C GLU A 187 -18.53 13.48 4.89
N GLN A 188 -18.62 13.47 6.22
CA GLN A 188 -17.49 13.81 7.09
C GLN A 188 -16.38 12.75 6.99
N LEU A 189 -16.73 11.45 6.92
CA LEU A 189 -15.76 10.37 6.69
C LEU A 189 -15.06 10.57 5.34
N GLU A 190 -15.80 10.82 4.26
CA GLU A 190 -15.25 11.03 2.90
C GLU A 190 -14.27 12.20 2.87
N SER A 191 -14.65 13.34 3.40
CA SER A 191 -13.78 14.52 3.47
C SER A 191 -12.50 14.24 4.27
N SER A 192 -12.65 13.65 5.48
CA SER A 192 -11.51 13.38 6.36
C SER A 192 -10.55 12.33 5.78
N TYR A 193 -11.04 11.37 5.01
CA TYR A 193 -10.24 10.37 4.31
C TYR A 193 -9.34 11.00 3.24
N LEU A 194 -9.93 11.86 2.39
CA LEU A 194 -9.16 12.56 1.35
C LEU A 194 -8.17 13.56 1.95
N ASP A 195 -8.53 14.23 3.04
CA ASP A 195 -7.62 15.10 3.77
C ASP A 195 -6.43 14.33 4.35
N ALA A 196 -6.68 13.16 4.96
CA ALA A 196 -5.63 12.31 5.48
C ALA A 196 -4.67 11.84 4.36
N ALA A 197 -5.23 11.32 3.26
CA ALA A 197 -4.45 10.87 2.10
C ALA A 197 -3.62 12.00 1.48
N SER A 198 -4.21 13.19 1.32
CA SER A 198 -3.54 14.37 0.79
C SER A 198 -2.35 14.80 1.65
N ASN A 199 -2.57 14.87 2.95
CA ASN A 199 -1.55 15.34 3.90
C ASN A 199 -0.44 14.29 4.11
N ASP A 200 -0.76 12.98 4.11
CA ASP A 200 0.27 11.95 4.17
C ASP A 200 1.17 12.01 2.92
N ALA A 201 0.59 12.18 1.74
CA ALA A 201 1.38 12.34 0.52
C ALA A 201 2.35 13.54 0.60
N ASP A 202 1.89 14.70 1.09
CA ASP A 202 2.74 15.88 1.24
C ASP A 202 3.84 15.65 2.30
N PHE A 203 3.51 14.95 3.39
CA PHE A 203 4.45 14.58 4.45
C PHE A 203 5.56 13.64 3.93
N ARG A 204 5.20 12.57 3.17
CA ARG A 204 6.17 11.65 2.57
C ARG A 204 7.08 12.33 1.57
N ARG A 205 6.50 13.20 0.73
CA ARG A 205 7.26 13.99 -0.24
C ARG A 205 8.24 14.96 0.42
N ALA A 206 7.84 15.59 1.52
CA ALA A 206 8.74 16.46 2.27
C ALA A 206 9.94 15.69 2.83
N MET A 207 9.74 14.47 3.34
CA MET A 207 10.83 13.61 3.80
C MET A 207 11.73 13.15 2.65
N SER A 208 11.18 12.70 1.52
CA SER A 208 11.98 12.32 0.33
C SER A 208 12.87 13.46 -0.14
N LYS A 209 12.33 14.68 -0.22
CA LYS A 209 13.11 15.87 -0.59
C LYS A 209 14.19 16.22 0.41
N ALA A 210 13.92 16.05 1.69
CA ALA A 210 14.93 16.27 2.74
C ALA A 210 16.06 15.22 2.69
N LEU A 211 15.72 13.97 2.37
CA LEU A 211 16.67 12.85 2.31
C LEU A 211 17.51 12.84 1.03
N PHE A 212 16.86 13.10 -0.12
CA PHE A 212 17.44 12.83 -1.46
C PHE A 212 17.48 14.06 -2.38
N GLY A 213 16.83 15.17 -2.02
CA GLY A 213 16.68 16.35 -2.88
C GLY A 213 15.59 16.23 -3.95
N HIS A 214 14.91 15.08 -4.04
CA HIS A 214 13.85 14.79 -5.01
C HIS A 214 12.82 13.81 -4.42
N ASP A 215 11.68 13.64 -5.13
CA ASP A 215 10.72 12.59 -4.81
C ASP A 215 11.28 11.22 -5.26
N ILE A 216 11.07 10.17 -4.44
CA ILE A 216 11.26 8.77 -4.86
C ILE A 216 9.93 8.21 -5.37
N PRO A 217 9.89 7.06 -6.07
CA PRO A 217 8.65 6.31 -6.24
C PRO A 217 8.11 5.84 -4.88
N TYR A 218 6.82 6.04 -4.63
CA TYR A 218 6.18 5.67 -3.34
C TYR A 218 5.43 4.37 -3.47
N VAL A 219 5.46 3.54 -2.42
CA VAL A 219 4.62 2.36 -2.28
C VAL A 219 3.52 2.67 -1.26
N LEU A 220 2.28 2.76 -1.76
CA LEU A 220 1.10 3.05 -0.97
C LEU A 220 0.46 1.76 -0.48
N LEU A 221 0.32 1.65 0.84
CA LEU A 221 -0.43 0.60 1.50
C LEU A 221 -1.90 1.00 1.58
N MET A 222 -2.77 0.13 1.07
CA MET A 222 -4.23 0.20 1.15
C MET A 222 -4.78 -1.12 1.66
N HIS A 223 -6.01 -1.14 2.18
CA HIS A 223 -6.69 -2.37 2.61
C HIS A 223 -7.93 -2.64 1.75
N VAL A 224 -8.26 -3.92 1.55
CA VAL A 224 -9.48 -4.32 0.81
C VAL A 224 -10.70 -4.12 1.70
N GLY A 225 -11.10 -2.87 1.90
CA GLY A 225 -12.18 -2.45 2.78
C GLY A 225 -13.38 -1.87 2.04
N ALA A 226 -14.54 -1.86 2.68
CA ALA A 226 -15.77 -1.33 2.07
C ALA A 226 -15.70 0.18 1.83
N PHE A 227 -15.10 0.92 2.77
CA PHE A 227 -14.93 2.36 2.60
C PHE A 227 -13.85 2.69 1.58
N ASP A 228 -12.78 1.88 1.55
CA ASP A 228 -11.73 2.03 0.54
C ASP A 228 -12.28 1.80 -0.87
N ALA A 229 -13.12 0.77 -1.06
CA ALA A 229 -13.82 0.54 -2.31
C ALA A 229 -14.74 1.71 -2.71
N HIS A 230 -15.44 2.32 -1.75
CA HIS A 230 -16.26 3.50 -1.97
C HIS A 230 -15.43 4.73 -2.39
N MET A 231 -14.30 4.95 -1.72
CA MET A 231 -13.47 6.14 -1.90
C MET A 231 -12.43 6.05 -3.01
N LEU A 232 -12.13 4.86 -3.52
CA LEU A 232 -11.03 4.63 -4.45
C LEU A 232 -11.04 5.53 -5.70
N PRO A 233 -12.19 5.75 -6.39
CA PRO A 233 -12.22 6.68 -7.53
C PRO A 233 -11.80 8.10 -7.15
N HIS A 234 -12.21 8.58 -5.98
CA HIS A 234 -11.88 9.91 -5.46
C HIS A 234 -10.40 9.99 -5.06
N LEU A 235 -9.88 8.95 -4.43
CA LEU A 235 -8.46 8.85 -4.04
C LEU A 235 -7.54 8.85 -5.27
N ILE A 236 -7.87 8.08 -6.30
CA ILE A 236 -7.13 8.08 -7.56
C ILE A 236 -7.16 9.48 -8.20
N GLY A 237 -8.31 10.15 -8.20
CA GLY A 237 -8.46 11.54 -8.67
C GLY A 237 -7.58 12.50 -7.88
N LEU A 238 -7.56 12.38 -6.55
CA LEU A 238 -6.70 13.18 -5.67
C LEU A 238 -5.22 13.04 -6.04
N TYR A 239 -4.71 11.80 -6.17
CA TYR A 239 -3.30 11.59 -6.50
C TYR A 239 -2.95 12.06 -7.91
N LYS A 240 -3.82 11.87 -8.91
CA LYS A 240 -3.66 12.47 -10.25
C LYS A 240 -3.55 14.00 -10.17
N ASN A 241 -4.42 14.65 -9.41
CA ASN A 241 -4.41 16.10 -9.22
C ASN A 241 -3.15 16.59 -8.48
N LYS A 242 -2.58 15.76 -7.60
CA LYS A 242 -1.28 16.04 -6.94
C LYS A 242 -0.07 15.78 -7.86
N GLY A 243 -0.29 15.35 -9.09
CA GLY A 243 0.75 15.12 -10.10
C GLY A 243 1.42 13.75 -10.03
N PHE A 244 0.80 12.77 -9.36
CA PHE A 244 1.31 11.40 -9.36
C PHE A 244 1.00 10.66 -10.66
N SER A 245 1.96 9.91 -11.17
CA SER A 245 1.80 8.84 -12.14
C SER A 245 1.82 7.49 -11.42
N PHE A 246 1.06 6.53 -11.94
CA PHE A 246 0.94 5.21 -11.31
C PHE A 246 1.94 4.23 -11.94
N VAL A 247 2.59 3.44 -11.09
CA VAL A 247 3.57 2.41 -11.47
C VAL A 247 3.26 1.10 -10.75
N THR A 248 3.89 -0.01 -11.15
CA THR A 248 3.81 -1.26 -10.40
C THR A 248 4.66 -1.20 -9.14
N LEU A 249 4.41 -2.13 -8.19
CA LEU A 249 5.26 -2.31 -7.01
C LEU A 249 6.71 -2.57 -7.44
N GLU A 250 6.90 -3.49 -8.39
CA GLU A 250 8.22 -3.86 -8.87
C GLU A 250 8.97 -2.70 -9.51
N ASP A 251 8.26 -1.80 -10.21
CA ASP A 251 8.89 -0.61 -10.80
C ASP A 251 9.25 0.42 -9.73
N ALA A 252 8.39 0.64 -8.74
CA ALA A 252 8.68 1.53 -7.62
C ALA A 252 9.90 1.07 -6.83
N GLU A 253 9.99 -0.21 -6.53
CA GLU A 253 11.05 -0.80 -5.71
C GLU A 253 12.39 -1.02 -6.45
N LYS A 254 12.48 -0.64 -7.74
CA LYS A 254 13.77 -0.51 -8.44
C LYS A 254 14.59 0.69 -7.94
N ASP A 255 13.97 1.65 -7.27
CA ASP A 255 14.70 2.77 -6.68
C ASP A 255 15.71 2.27 -5.65
N PRO A 256 16.95 2.79 -5.64
CA PRO A 256 17.99 2.37 -4.70
C PRO A 256 17.59 2.45 -3.23
N PHE A 257 16.63 3.29 -2.87
CA PHE A 257 16.12 3.38 -1.51
C PHE A 257 15.54 2.05 -0.98
N TYR A 258 14.97 1.24 -1.87
CA TYR A 258 14.29 -0.01 -1.49
C TYR A 258 15.20 -1.24 -1.47
N GLN A 259 16.43 -1.16 -1.98
CA GLN A 259 17.27 -2.35 -2.20
C GLN A 259 17.49 -3.19 -0.94
N GLY A 260 17.81 -2.54 0.19
CA GLY A 260 18.00 -3.24 1.46
C GLY A 260 16.71 -3.81 2.05
N SER A 261 15.55 -3.20 1.75
CA SER A 261 14.24 -3.66 2.23
C SER A 261 13.74 -4.85 1.44
N VAL A 262 13.77 -4.76 0.11
CA VAL A 262 13.19 -5.75 -0.84
C VAL A 262 13.94 -7.08 -0.80
N ASP A 263 15.26 -7.05 -0.77
CA ASP A 263 16.10 -8.25 -0.75
C ASP A 263 16.43 -8.65 0.69
N PRO A 264 15.77 -9.71 1.23
CA PRO A 264 15.99 -10.11 2.61
C PRO A 264 17.35 -10.77 2.85
N SER A 265 18.14 -11.06 1.82
CA SER A 265 19.52 -11.55 1.97
C SER A 265 20.50 -10.44 2.33
N GLN A 266 20.11 -9.18 2.15
CA GLN A 266 20.93 -8.02 2.48
C GLN A 266 20.70 -7.53 3.90
N ALA A 267 21.59 -6.69 4.42
CA ALA A 267 21.34 -6.04 5.69
C ALA A 267 20.10 -5.13 5.58
N ALA A 268 19.21 -5.20 6.57
CA ALA A 268 18.01 -4.39 6.58
C ALA A 268 18.39 -2.92 6.75
N ASP A 269 18.14 -2.14 5.72
CA ASP A 269 18.07 -0.69 5.84
C ASP A 269 16.71 -0.26 6.39
N PRO A 270 16.62 0.90 7.03
CA PRO A 270 15.31 1.45 7.38
C PRO A 270 14.51 1.70 6.09
N ASP A 271 13.47 0.91 5.88
CA ASP A 271 12.59 1.00 4.72
C ASP A 271 11.52 2.09 4.85
N LEU A 272 11.31 2.58 6.05
CA LEU A 272 10.44 3.72 6.28
C LEU A 272 11.20 5.03 6.17
N LEU A 273 10.62 6.01 5.49
CA LEU A 273 11.21 7.34 5.34
C LEU A 273 11.51 8.00 6.69
N GLU A 274 10.64 7.79 7.69
CA GLU A 274 10.86 8.29 9.06
C GLU A 274 12.12 7.69 9.70
N ALA A 275 12.33 6.40 9.55
CA ALA A 275 13.52 5.73 10.07
C ALA A 275 14.80 6.22 9.36
N ALA A 276 14.73 6.44 8.04
CA ALA A 276 15.83 7.03 7.28
C ALA A 276 16.13 8.48 7.70
N MET A 277 15.10 9.30 7.96
CA MET A 277 15.28 10.65 8.52
C MET A 277 15.98 10.61 9.89
N GLN A 278 15.50 9.72 10.78
CA GLN A 278 16.08 9.54 12.11
C GLN A 278 17.54 9.08 12.05
N ALA A 279 17.86 8.11 11.19
CA ALA A 279 19.22 7.60 11.01
C ALA A 279 20.20 8.70 10.53
N ARG A 280 19.71 9.70 9.78
CA ARG A 280 20.49 10.86 9.33
C ARG A 280 20.45 12.07 10.28
N GLY A 281 19.75 11.96 11.41
CA GLY A 281 19.58 13.07 12.36
C GLY A 281 18.77 14.24 11.81
N LEU A 282 17.90 13.99 10.82
CA LEU A 282 17.07 15.01 10.20
C LEU A 282 15.73 15.15 10.96
N PRO A 283 15.23 16.37 11.17
CA PRO A 283 13.93 16.57 11.81
C PRO A 283 12.80 16.12 10.91
N LEU A 284 11.80 15.44 11.48
CA LEU A 284 10.58 15.08 10.74
C LEU A 284 9.78 16.35 10.40
N PRO A 285 9.17 16.41 9.20
CA PRO A 285 8.19 17.45 8.89
C PRO A 285 7.00 17.41 9.87
N PRO A 286 6.25 18.52 10.01
CA PRO A 286 5.03 18.53 10.82
C PRO A 286 4.03 17.48 10.30
N ARG A 287 3.52 16.62 11.21
CA ARG A 287 2.45 15.68 10.88
C ARG A 287 1.10 16.36 10.89
N TYR A 288 0.28 16.05 9.92
CA TYR A 288 -1.14 16.38 9.94
C TYR A 288 -1.83 15.63 11.08
N LYS A 289 -2.78 16.29 11.73
CA LYS A 289 -3.67 15.65 12.69
C LYS A 289 -5.08 15.69 12.13
N LEU A 290 -5.75 14.53 12.10
CA LEU A 290 -7.16 14.48 11.77
C LEU A 290 -7.94 15.45 12.68
N THR A 291 -8.78 16.28 12.07
CA THR A 291 -9.64 17.22 12.78
C THR A 291 -10.92 16.56 13.29
N VAL A 292 -11.25 15.38 12.75
CA VAL A 292 -12.42 14.57 13.10
C VAL A 292 -11.94 13.29 13.79
N ASP A 293 -12.50 12.98 14.93
CA ASP A 293 -12.38 11.65 15.53
C ASP A 293 -13.33 10.69 14.79
N VAL A 294 -12.82 10.06 13.73
CA VAL A 294 -13.59 9.15 12.88
C VAL A 294 -14.21 8.00 13.68
N ASN A 295 -13.54 7.56 14.76
CA ASN A 295 -14.03 6.48 15.60
C ASN A 295 -15.26 6.87 16.43
N SER A 296 -15.49 8.17 16.67
CA SER A 296 -16.67 8.66 17.41
C SER A 296 -17.93 8.72 16.54
N LEU A 297 -17.79 8.74 15.21
CA LEU A 297 -18.92 8.87 14.29
C LEU A 297 -19.82 7.65 14.33
N CYS A 298 -21.11 7.90 14.37
CA CYS A 298 -22.16 6.87 14.34
C CYS A 298 -22.04 5.79 15.44
N ARG A 299 -21.51 6.14 16.62
CA ARG A 299 -21.55 5.26 17.82
C ARG A 299 -22.93 5.11 18.41
#